data_3eebeb82d9b68ec6c4a1008712884a60
#
_entry.id   3eebeb82d9b68ec6c4a1008712884a60
#
_cell.length_a   1.000
_cell.length_b   1.000
_cell.length_c   1.000
_cell.angle_alpha   90.00
_cell.angle_beta   90.00
_cell.angle_gamma   90.00
#
_symmetry.space_group_name_H-M   'P 1'
#
loop_
_entity.id
_entity.type
_entity.pdbx_description
1 polymer ?
#
loop_
_entity_poly.entity_id
_entity_poly.type
_entity_poly.pdbx_seq_one_letter_code
_entity_poly.pdbx_strand_id
1 'polypeptide(L)'
;MMERLAKLKKIIIDSLFGKTESEEKEKALMNFNLTDLIDTDKLFNELMEHVITMFYYGSRVYGTMTDKSDVDIVAIVDDEIDLSGYVNGIAEFKKDTNDYQFINESTFINMVMEHHIVALEMFWLPSDLIIKGDVKRYEPYFKLDKWKLRQVVSGISSNAFAKAHKKMTVDKDYDLYRGQKSLFHSIRVMVFGIQIAKYGKIVDYQEANQYWTMIYAMKDSPWEVYKQTFKPIINQIRSELVILCPKPEEYYKKS
;
A
#
# COMPACT_ATOMS: atom_id res chain seq x y z
N MET A 1 1.70 6.85 17.25
CA MET A 1 0.21 6.91 17.34
C MET A 1 -0.32 6.12 18.53
N MET A 2 -0.13 4.83 18.63
CA MET A 2 -0.66 4.00 19.73
C MET A 2 -0.28 4.52 21.12
N GLU A 3 0.93 4.99 21.31
CA GLU A 3 1.40 5.53 22.60
C GLU A 3 0.77 6.90 22.95
N ARG A 4 0.58 7.79 21.94
CA ARG A 4 -0.15 9.06 22.12
C ARG A 4 -1.65 8.82 22.38
N LEU A 5 -2.27 7.90 21.66
CA LEU A 5 -3.66 7.49 21.86
C LEU A 5 -3.88 6.86 23.24
N ALA A 6 -2.96 5.98 23.69
CA ALA A 6 -2.98 5.42 25.03
C ALA A 6 -2.85 6.49 26.11
N LYS A 7 -2.01 7.51 25.86
CA LYS A 7 -1.82 8.64 26.79
C LYS A 7 -3.06 9.54 26.83
N LEU A 8 -3.69 9.81 25.69
CA LEU A 8 -4.93 10.58 25.61
C LEU A 8 -6.10 9.85 26.27
N LYS A 9 -6.24 8.55 25.98
CA LYS A 9 -7.22 7.67 26.62
C LYS A 9 -7.09 7.72 28.15
N LYS A 10 -5.86 7.63 28.68
CA LYS A 10 -5.58 7.73 30.10
C LYS A 10 -5.97 9.10 30.68
N ILE A 11 -5.62 10.20 29.98
CA ILE A 11 -5.96 11.57 30.40
C ILE A 11 -7.48 11.77 30.48
N ILE A 12 -8.24 11.31 29.50
CA ILE A 12 -9.70 11.44 29.46
C ILE A 12 -10.34 10.63 30.62
N ILE A 13 -9.89 9.40 30.81
CA ILE A 13 -10.42 8.54 31.89
C ILE A 13 -10.03 9.07 33.27
N ASP A 14 -8.79 9.57 33.43
CA ASP A 14 -8.37 10.23 34.68
C ASP A 14 -9.19 11.51 34.98
N SER A 15 -9.65 12.20 33.93
CA SER A 15 -10.53 13.36 34.06
C SER A 15 -11.95 12.99 34.46
N LEU A 16 -12.48 11.86 34.00
CA LEU A 16 -13.85 11.40 34.26
C LEU A 16 -13.98 10.67 35.59
N PHE A 17 -12.99 9.87 35.99
CA PHE A 17 -13.04 8.97 37.13
C PHE A 17 -12.05 9.31 38.26
N GLY A 18 -11.28 10.39 38.11
CA GLY A 18 -10.20 10.75 39.04
C GLY A 18 -8.94 9.89 38.85
N LYS A 19 -7.90 10.16 39.66
CA LYS A 19 -6.60 9.47 39.57
C LYS A 19 -6.52 8.17 40.38
N THR A 20 -7.57 7.83 41.11
CA THR A 20 -7.63 6.59 41.91
C THR A 20 -7.95 5.38 41.08
N GLU A 21 -7.28 4.27 41.36
CA GLU A 21 -7.59 2.97 40.75
C GLU A 21 -8.91 2.44 41.28
N SER A 22 -9.88 2.20 40.39
CA SER A 22 -11.16 1.57 40.75
C SER A 22 -11.52 0.53 39.66
N GLU A 23 -12.28 -0.51 40.02
CA GLU A 23 -12.77 -1.52 39.08
C GLU A 23 -13.60 -0.89 37.94
N GLU A 24 -14.33 0.17 38.22
CA GLU A 24 -15.10 0.92 37.20
C GLU A 24 -14.21 1.64 36.21
N LYS A 25 -13.09 2.18 36.69
CA LYS A 25 -12.08 2.83 35.86
C LYS A 25 -11.35 1.83 34.94
N GLU A 26 -11.01 0.65 35.45
CA GLU A 26 -10.43 -0.43 34.65
C GLU A 26 -11.42 -0.93 33.60
N LYS A 27 -12.70 -1.12 33.96
CA LYS A 27 -13.74 -1.46 32.97
C LYS A 27 -13.94 -0.36 31.94
N ALA A 28 -13.91 0.91 32.33
CA ALA A 28 -13.99 2.04 31.42
C ALA A 28 -12.77 2.08 30.51
N LEU A 29 -11.55 1.80 31.00
CA LEU A 29 -10.32 1.70 30.20
C LEU A 29 -10.38 0.57 29.17
N MET A 30 -10.96 -0.58 29.52
CA MET A 30 -11.11 -1.71 28.60
C MET A 30 -12.15 -1.43 27.49
N ASN A 31 -13.25 -0.75 27.83
CA ASN A 31 -14.37 -0.53 26.92
C ASN A 31 -14.31 0.81 26.18
N PHE A 32 -13.41 1.72 26.57
CA PHE A 32 -13.32 3.03 25.95
C PHE A 32 -12.64 2.92 24.58
N ASN A 33 -13.43 3.13 23.55
CA ASN A 33 -12.94 3.18 22.19
C ASN A 33 -12.77 4.65 21.78
N LEU A 34 -11.53 5.08 21.55
CA LEU A 34 -11.23 6.47 21.15
C LEU A 34 -11.89 6.83 19.80
N THR A 35 -12.20 5.84 18.97
CA THR A 35 -12.92 6.04 17.71
C THR A 35 -14.35 6.57 17.95
N ASP A 36 -14.94 6.32 19.13
CA ASP A 36 -16.28 6.81 19.48
C ASP A 36 -16.31 8.32 19.78
N LEU A 37 -15.14 8.95 19.98
CA LEU A 37 -15.00 10.40 20.19
C LEU A 37 -14.63 11.17 18.93
N ILE A 38 -14.17 10.47 17.91
CA ILE A 38 -13.82 11.08 16.64
C ILE A 38 -15.04 10.92 15.74
N ASP A 39 -15.68 12.02 15.39
CA ASP A 39 -16.65 12.06 14.31
C ASP A 39 -15.91 11.75 13.00
N THR A 40 -15.90 10.45 12.66
CA THR A 40 -15.20 9.95 11.47
C THR A 40 -15.73 10.54 10.18
N ASP A 41 -17.03 10.90 10.14
CA ASP A 41 -17.63 11.56 8.97
C ASP A 41 -17.19 13.02 8.88
N LYS A 42 -17.07 13.71 10.00
CA LYS A 42 -16.54 15.08 10.03
C LYS A 42 -15.09 15.12 9.57
N LEU A 43 -14.26 14.23 10.10
CA LEU A 43 -12.85 14.14 9.70
C LEU A 43 -12.70 13.76 8.22
N PHE A 44 -13.50 12.82 7.72
CA PHE A 44 -13.51 12.46 6.32
C PHE A 44 -13.88 13.66 5.43
N ASN A 45 -14.91 14.42 5.80
CA ASN A 45 -15.32 15.61 5.05
C ASN A 45 -14.24 16.70 5.06
N GLU A 46 -13.59 16.93 6.20
CA GLU A 46 -12.46 17.85 6.33
C GLU A 46 -11.31 17.44 5.40
N LEU A 47 -10.92 16.16 5.40
CA LEU A 47 -9.91 15.63 4.48
C LEU A 47 -10.30 15.83 3.01
N MET A 48 -11.59 15.63 2.66
CA MET A 48 -12.08 15.79 1.29
C MET A 48 -12.01 17.25 0.80
N GLU A 49 -12.14 18.24 1.70
CA GLU A 49 -11.97 19.67 1.38
C GLU A 49 -10.53 19.99 0.98
N HIS A 50 -9.55 19.33 1.60
CA HIS A 50 -8.11 19.51 1.38
C HIS A 50 -7.53 18.64 0.24
N VAL A 51 -8.36 17.87 -0.49
CA VAL A 51 -7.89 17.04 -1.59
C VAL A 51 -7.38 17.88 -2.76
N ILE A 52 -6.11 17.70 -3.10
CA ILE A 52 -5.44 18.28 -4.27
C ILE A 52 -5.61 17.39 -5.49
N THR A 53 -5.37 16.09 -5.31
CA THR A 53 -5.42 15.08 -6.39
C THR A 53 -6.05 13.82 -5.86
N MET A 54 -6.91 13.18 -6.67
CA MET A 54 -7.60 11.94 -6.31
C MET A 54 -7.73 11.03 -7.52
N PHE A 55 -7.51 9.73 -7.32
CA PHE A 55 -7.53 8.76 -8.41
C PHE A 55 -7.94 7.37 -7.90
N TYR A 56 -8.45 6.56 -8.82
CA TYR A 56 -8.70 5.15 -8.57
C TYR A 56 -7.39 4.39 -8.43
N TYR A 57 -7.40 3.35 -7.60
CA TYR A 57 -6.27 2.48 -7.34
C TYR A 57 -6.70 1.00 -7.33
N GLY A 58 -5.76 0.10 -7.08
CA GLY A 58 -6.04 -1.31 -6.83
C GLY A 58 -6.55 -2.07 -8.05
N SER A 59 -7.49 -2.98 -7.83
CA SER A 59 -7.98 -3.93 -8.84
C SER A 59 -8.58 -3.26 -10.08
N ARG A 60 -9.11 -2.06 -9.93
CA ARG A 60 -9.67 -1.26 -11.05
C ARG A 60 -8.58 -0.81 -12.02
N VAL A 61 -7.43 -0.39 -11.50
CA VAL A 61 -6.26 0.00 -12.32
C VAL A 61 -5.67 -1.20 -13.05
N TYR A 62 -5.60 -2.35 -12.38
CA TYR A 62 -4.97 -3.54 -12.94
C TYR A 62 -5.91 -4.39 -13.80
N GLY A 63 -7.20 -4.04 -13.91
CA GLY A 63 -8.17 -4.83 -14.66
C GLY A 63 -8.48 -6.20 -14.02
N THR A 64 -8.26 -6.34 -12.71
CA THR A 64 -8.54 -7.58 -11.95
C THR A 64 -9.76 -7.46 -11.05
N MET A 65 -10.57 -6.42 -11.24
CA MET A 65 -11.79 -6.19 -10.49
C MET A 65 -12.85 -7.26 -10.80
N THR A 66 -13.69 -7.53 -9.82
CA THR A 66 -14.91 -8.35 -9.92
C THR A 66 -16.09 -7.55 -9.40
N ASP A 67 -17.30 -8.03 -9.60
CA ASP A 67 -18.53 -7.38 -9.07
C ASP A 67 -18.55 -7.23 -7.54
N LYS A 68 -17.66 -7.96 -6.85
CA LYS A 68 -17.50 -7.92 -5.38
C LYS A 68 -16.28 -7.11 -4.93
N SER A 69 -15.55 -6.51 -5.86
CA SER A 69 -14.34 -5.74 -5.52
C SER A 69 -14.72 -4.40 -4.91
N ASP A 70 -14.12 -4.06 -3.79
CA ASP A 70 -14.15 -2.71 -3.23
C ASP A 70 -13.53 -1.72 -4.23
N VAL A 71 -13.87 -0.46 -4.11
CA VAL A 71 -13.31 0.62 -4.92
C VAL A 71 -12.20 1.28 -4.10
N ASP A 72 -10.95 1.00 -4.47
CA ASP A 72 -9.80 1.63 -3.85
C ASP A 72 -9.59 3.04 -4.43
N ILE A 73 -9.47 4.05 -3.58
CA ILE A 73 -9.24 5.45 -3.94
C ILE A 73 -8.05 5.97 -3.13
N VAL A 74 -7.12 6.64 -3.80
CA VAL A 74 -6.05 7.38 -3.15
C VAL A 74 -6.28 8.87 -3.38
N ALA A 75 -6.22 9.64 -2.30
CA ALA A 75 -6.36 11.08 -2.29
C ALA A 75 -5.10 11.73 -1.70
N ILE A 76 -4.51 12.65 -2.44
CA ILE A 76 -3.41 13.48 -1.96
C ILE A 76 -4.04 14.76 -1.41
N VAL A 77 -3.79 15.05 -0.14
CA VAL A 77 -4.24 16.25 0.55
C VAL A 77 -3.07 17.21 0.75
N ASP A 78 -3.36 18.50 0.89
CA ASP A 78 -2.33 19.49 1.24
C ASP A 78 -1.74 19.23 2.64
N ASP A 79 -0.64 19.91 2.95
CA ASP A 79 0.07 19.72 4.21
C ASP A 79 -0.51 20.56 5.37
N GLU A 80 -1.67 21.21 5.19
CA GLU A 80 -2.37 21.93 6.27
C GLU A 80 -2.98 20.95 7.27
N ILE A 81 -3.30 19.72 6.83
CA ILE A 81 -3.78 18.65 7.70
C ILE A 81 -2.63 17.77 8.19
N ASP A 82 -2.51 17.61 9.51
CA ASP A 82 -1.50 16.74 10.13
C ASP A 82 -1.91 15.26 10.11
N LEU A 83 -1.37 14.49 9.18
CA LEU A 83 -1.51 13.04 9.12
C LEU A 83 -0.37 12.26 9.83
N SER A 84 0.55 12.92 10.52
CA SER A 84 1.69 12.28 11.22
C SER A 84 1.26 11.29 12.31
N GLY A 85 0.03 11.42 12.81
CA GLY A 85 -0.58 10.50 13.76
C GLY A 85 -0.98 9.14 13.19
N TYR A 86 -1.09 9.02 11.88
CA TYR A 86 -1.47 7.78 11.19
C TYR A 86 -0.25 6.93 10.81
N VAL A 87 -0.48 5.64 10.57
CA VAL A 87 0.58 4.71 10.19
C VAL A 87 1.19 5.15 8.87
N ASN A 88 2.50 5.42 8.87
CA ASN A 88 3.24 5.93 7.71
C ASN A 88 2.69 7.24 7.11
N GLY A 89 1.94 8.04 7.89
CA GLY A 89 1.32 9.26 7.39
C GLY A 89 0.17 9.01 6.41
N ILE A 90 -0.48 7.85 6.47
CA ILE A 90 -1.60 7.47 5.62
C ILE A 90 -2.84 7.28 6.49
N ALA A 91 -3.89 8.05 6.24
CA ALA A 91 -5.18 7.89 6.89
C ALA A 91 -6.10 7.04 6.01
N GLU A 92 -6.64 5.96 6.56
CA GLU A 92 -7.51 5.03 5.86
C GLU A 92 -8.94 5.18 6.34
N PHE A 93 -9.89 5.30 5.41
CA PHE A 93 -11.32 5.38 5.68
C PHE A 93 -12.07 4.43 4.77
N LYS A 94 -13.10 3.81 5.32
CA LYS A 94 -14.08 3.05 4.54
C LYS A 94 -15.40 3.79 4.56
N LYS A 95 -15.91 4.12 3.38
CA LYS A 95 -17.20 4.78 3.22
C LYS A 95 -17.99 4.09 2.10
N ASP A 96 -19.14 3.53 2.44
CA ASP A 96 -19.93 2.68 1.56
C ASP A 96 -19.11 1.47 1.04
N THR A 97 -18.94 1.36 -0.27
CA THR A 97 -18.11 0.33 -0.93
C THR A 97 -16.71 0.81 -1.28
N ASN A 98 -16.34 2.01 -0.84
CA ASN A 98 -15.08 2.64 -1.21
C ASN A 98 -14.10 2.63 -0.04
N ASP A 99 -12.86 2.24 -0.33
CA ASP A 99 -11.72 2.32 0.58
C ASP A 99 -10.85 3.52 0.17
N TYR A 100 -10.75 4.53 1.05
CA TYR A 100 -10.00 5.75 0.82
C TYR A 100 -8.68 5.73 1.58
N GLN A 101 -7.60 6.13 0.91
CA GLN A 101 -6.32 6.41 1.52
C GLN A 101 -5.96 7.87 1.28
N PHE A 102 -5.81 8.65 2.37
CA PHE A 102 -5.37 10.04 2.30
C PHE A 102 -3.90 10.13 2.66
N ILE A 103 -3.13 10.83 1.85
CA ILE A 103 -1.68 10.99 1.96
C ILE A 103 -1.35 12.47 1.84
N ASN A 104 -0.56 13.04 2.76
CA ASN A 104 -0.07 14.41 2.61
C ASN A 104 0.77 14.59 1.35
N GLU A 105 0.73 15.75 0.73
CA GLU A 105 1.47 16.06 -0.49
C GLU A 105 2.98 15.87 -0.28
N SER A 106 3.54 16.35 0.83
CA SER A 106 4.95 16.14 1.17
C SER A 106 5.33 14.68 1.32
N THR A 107 4.47 13.86 1.96
CA THR A 107 4.66 12.42 2.08
C THR A 107 4.64 11.75 0.71
N PHE A 108 3.68 12.13 -0.15
CA PHE A 108 3.58 11.59 -1.50
C PHE A 108 4.81 11.95 -2.35
N ILE A 109 5.29 13.20 -2.29
CA ILE A 109 6.52 13.63 -2.97
C ILE A 109 7.71 12.79 -2.51
N ASN A 110 7.86 12.54 -1.20
CA ASN A 110 8.90 11.68 -0.68
C ASN A 110 8.78 10.25 -1.21
N MET A 111 7.57 9.69 -1.28
CA MET A 111 7.34 8.36 -1.88
C MET A 111 7.78 8.31 -3.34
N VAL A 112 7.55 9.37 -4.10
CA VAL A 112 8.00 9.52 -5.49
C VAL A 112 9.52 9.52 -5.57
N MET A 113 10.20 10.34 -4.78
CA MET A 113 11.66 10.47 -4.74
C MET A 113 12.32 9.16 -4.30
N GLU A 114 11.68 8.41 -3.39
CA GLU A 114 12.15 7.12 -2.89
C GLU A 114 11.73 5.93 -3.78
N HIS A 115 11.12 6.17 -4.95
CA HIS A 115 10.68 5.14 -5.90
C HIS A 115 9.64 4.17 -5.33
N HIS A 116 8.84 4.63 -4.38
CA HIS A 116 7.77 3.80 -3.83
C HIS A 116 6.78 3.44 -4.93
N ILE A 117 6.62 2.13 -5.20
CA ILE A 117 5.89 1.67 -6.40
C ILE A 117 4.44 2.19 -6.45
N VAL A 118 3.78 2.30 -5.30
CA VAL A 118 2.41 2.85 -5.21
C VAL A 118 2.35 4.28 -5.76
N ALA A 119 3.32 5.14 -5.40
CA ALA A 119 3.37 6.50 -5.90
C ALA A 119 3.71 6.53 -7.40
N LEU A 120 4.62 5.66 -7.85
CA LEU A 120 5.02 5.61 -9.26
C LEU A 120 3.90 5.10 -10.18
N GLU A 121 3.03 4.21 -9.69
CA GLU A 121 1.87 3.73 -10.45
C GLU A 121 0.92 4.85 -10.88
N MET A 122 0.93 5.98 -10.18
CA MET A 122 -0.03 7.07 -10.40
C MET A 122 0.33 8.01 -11.55
N PHE A 123 1.60 8.18 -11.86
CA PHE A 123 2.03 9.13 -12.88
C PHE A 123 1.51 8.85 -14.27
N TRP A 124 1.23 7.60 -14.57
CA TRP A 124 0.93 7.16 -15.93
C TRP A 124 -0.48 6.59 -16.03
N LEU A 125 -1.33 6.88 -15.03
CA LEU A 125 -2.72 6.46 -15.06
C LEU A 125 -3.44 7.07 -16.26
N PRO A 126 -4.29 6.29 -16.93
CA PRO A 126 -5.26 6.82 -17.88
C PRO A 126 -6.15 7.88 -17.24
N SER A 127 -6.56 8.89 -18.02
CA SER A 127 -7.30 10.05 -17.51
C SER A 127 -8.66 9.71 -16.90
N ASP A 128 -9.27 8.61 -17.34
CA ASP A 128 -10.55 8.09 -16.82
C ASP A 128 -10.42 7.47 -15.41
N LEU A 129 -9.18 7.21 -14.95
CA LEU A 129 -8.88 6.76 -13.60
C LEU A 129 -8.50 7.92 -12.66
N ILE A 130 -8.41 9.15 -13.15
CA ILE A 130 -8.16 10.35 -12.36
C ILE A 130 -9.50 10.98 -12.01
N ILE A 131 -9.82 11.10 -10.71
CA ILE A 131 -11.09 11.64 -10.22
C ILE A 131 -11.01 13.16 -10.05
N LYS A 132 -9.85 13.67 -9.56
CA LYS A 132 -9.62 15.10 -9.31
C LYS A 132 -8.15 15.44 -9.50
N GLY A 133 -7.86 16.64 -9.99
CA GLY A 133 -6.51 17.21 -10.05
C GLY A 133 -5.66 16.68 -11.20
N ASP A 134 -4.34 16.90 -11.10
CA ASP A 134 -3.35 16.49 -12.10
C ASP A 134 -2.14 15.84 -11.42
N VAL A 135 -1.96 14.55 -11.66
CA VAL A 135 -0.82 13.77 -11.12
C VAL A 135 0.52 14.18 -11.74
N LYS A 136 0.51 14.80 -12.94
CA LYS A 136 1.72 15.24 -13.62
C LYS A 136 2.47 16.34 -12.86
N ARG A 137 1.79 17.05 -11.96
CA ARG A 137 2.44 18.03 -11.08
C ARG A 137 3.57 17.44 -10.24
N TYR A 138 3.61 16.13 -10.06
CA TYR A 138 4.63 15.42 -9.30
C TYR A 138 5.78 14.88 -10.16
N GLU A 139 5.69 14.94 -11.50
CA GLU A 139 6.74 14.49 -12.41
C GLU A 139 8.11 15.15 -12.15
N PRO A 140 8.21 16.46 -11.80
CA PRO A 140 9.50 17.08 -11.51
C PRO A 140 10.29 16.45 -10.36
N TYR A 141 9.61 15.76 -9.45
CA TYR A 141 10.23 15.09 -8.30
C TYR A 141 10.73 13.68 -8.65
N PHE A 142 10.31 13.10 -9.78
CA PHE A 142 10.72 11.79 -10.21
C PHE A 142 11.99 11.86 -11.08
N LYS A 143 13.09 11.29 -10.57
CA LYS A 143 14.32 11.07 -11.33
C LYS A 143 14.67 9.60 -11.21
N LEU A 144 14.60 8.85 -12.31
CA LEU A 144 14.82 7.41 -12.29
C LEU A 144 16.24 7.07 -11.81
N ASP A 145 16.33 6.48 -10.63
CA ASP A 145 17.47 5.75 -10.12
C ASP A 145 17.18 4.25 -10.21
N LYS A 146 17.79 3.59 -11.17
CA LYS A 146 17.56 2.16 -11.44
C LYS A 146 17.97 1.27 -10.27
N TRP A 147 19.02 1.62 -9.54
CA TRP A 147 19.44 0.85 -8.37
C TRP A 147 18.43 0.97 -7.22
N LYS A 148 18.01 2.19 -6.91
CA LYS A 148 16.96 2.45 -5.91
C LYS A 148 15.67 1.73 -6.28
N LEU A 149 15.22 1.83 -7.54
CA LEU A 149 14.05 1.12 -8.06
C LEU A 149 14.13 -0.39 -7.79
N ARG A 150 15.28 -1.01 -8.11
CA ARG A 150 15.48 -2.44 -7.88
C ARG A 150 15.39 -2.81 -6.40
N GLN A 151 15.98 -2.00 -5.51
CA GLN A 151 15.93 -2.25 -4.07
C GLN A 151 14.50 -2.22 -3.54
N VAL A 152 13.74 -1.18 -3.88
CA VAL A 152 12.35 -1.00 -3.44
C VAL A 152 11.47 -2.12 -3.98
N VAL A 153 11.50 -2.37 -5.29
CA VAL A 153 10.69 -3.40 -5.96
C VAL A 153 11.01 -4.80 -5.41
N SER A 154 12.31 -5.12 -5.22
CA SER A 154 12.71 -6.42 -4.67
C SER A 154 12.26 -6.61 -3.22
N GLY A 155 12.31 -5.55 -2.41
CA GLY A 155 11.83 -5.55 -1.02
C GLY A 155 10.32 -5.81 -0.95
N ILE A 156 9.54 -5.04 -1.70
CA ILE A 156 8.07 -5.18 -1.75
C ILE A 156 7.68 -6.58 -2.26
N SER A 157 8.30 -7.05 -3.34
CA SER A 157 8.07 -8.40 -3.88
C SER A 157 8.35 -9.49 -2.85
N SER A 158 9.46 -9.40 -2.13
CA SER A 158 9.84 -10.40 -1.12
C SER A 158 8.86 -10.40 0.06
N ASN A 159 8.45 -9.22 0.54
CA ASN A 159 7.47 -9.08 1.61
C ASN A 159 6.09 -9.62 1.20
N ALA A 160 5.66 -9.33 -0.03
CA ALA A 160 4.40 -9.83 -0.57
C ALA A 160 4.40 -11.36 -0.72
N PHE A 161 5.53 -11.95 -1.16
CA PHE A 161 5.69 -13.40 -1.23
C PHE A 161 5.64 -14.06 0.16
N ALA A 162 6.31 -13.47 1.16
CA ALA A 162 6.25 -13.94 2.54
C ALA A 162 4.83 -13.82 3.12
N LYS A 163 4.12 -12.73 2.82
CA LYS A 163 2.71 -12.55 3.21
C LYS A 163 1.81 -13.62 2.57
N ALA A 164 2.03 -13.94 1.29
CA ALA A 164 1.30 -14.99 0.60
C ALA A 164 1.49 -16.33 1.30
N HIS A 165 2.74 -16.71 1.61
CA HIS A 165 3.07 -17.92 2.37
C HIS A 165 2.32 -17.96 3.71
N LYS A 166 2.44 -16.88 4.51
CA LYS A 166 1.77 -16.79 5.82
C LYS A 166 0.26 -16.98 5.71
N LYS A 167 -0.37 -16.31 4.74
CA LYS A 167 -1.82 -16.36 4.50
C LYS A 167 -2.32 -17.72 4.00
N MET A 168 -1.45 -18.52 3.40
CA MET A 168 -1.82 -19.84 2.86
C MET A 168 -1.40 -21.03 3.75
N THR A 169 -0.63 -20.78 4.84
CA THR A 169 -0.06 -21.89 5.65
C THR A 169 -0.28 -21.75 7.15
N VAL A 170 -0.54 -20.56 7.66
CA VAL A 170 -0.67 -20.32 9.11
C VAL A 170 -2.15 -20.26 9.49
N ASP A 171 -2.64 -21.24 10.23
CA ASP A 171 -4.07 -21.39 10.58
C ASP A 171 -4.72 -20.11 11.14
N LYS A 172 -4.02 -19.42 12.04
CA LYS A 172 -4.52 -18.16 12.64
C LYS A 172 -4.72 -17.03 11.64
N ASP A 173 -3.97 -17.08 10.53
CA ASP A 173 -3.91 -16.03 9.52
C ASP A 173 -4.45 -16.51 8.17
N TYR A 174 -4.98 -17.77 8.10
CA TYR A 174 -5.36 -18.37 6.84
C TYR A 174 -6.43 -17.56 6.12
N ASP A 175 -6.10 -17.16 4.90
CA ASP A 175 -6.98 -16.46 3.98
C ASP A 175 -6.44 -16.70 2.57
N LEU A 176 -6.96 -17.73 1.92
CA LEU A 176 -6.49 -18.14 0.60
C LEU A 176 -6.54 -17.01 -0.42
N TYR A 177 -7.65 -16.28 -0.48
CA TYR A 177 -7.82 -15.21 -1.46
C TYR A 177 -6.82 -14.07 -1.26
N ARG A 178 -6.62 -13.61 -0.01
CA ARG A 178 -5.59 -12.63 0.30
C ARG A 178 -4.18 -13.17 0.06
N GLY A 179 -3.95 -14.46 0.29
CA GLY A 179 -2.71 -15.13 -0.05
C GLY A 179 -2.42 -15.10 -1.55
N GLN A 180 -3.42 -15.46 -2.38
CA GLN A 180 -3.34 -15.39 -3.83
C GLN A 180 -3.09 -13.96 -4.33
N LYS A 181 -3.83 -12.96 -3.81
CA LYS A 181 -3.60 -11.53 -4.12
C LYS A 181 -2.18 -11.10 -3.74
N SER A 182 -1.65 -11.56 -2.62
CA SER A 182 -0.28 -11.21 -2.19
C SER A 182 0.78 -11.87 -3.08
N LEU A 183 0.56 -13.12 -3.52
CA LEU A 183 1.45 -13.79 -4.48
C LEU A 183 1.45 -13.05 -5.82
N PHE A 184 0.28 -12.69 -6.33
CA PHE A 184 0.14 -11.88 -7.54
C PHE A 184 0.84 -10.53 -7.41
N HIS A 185 0.64 -9.83 -6.30
CA HIS A 185 1.30 -8.55 -6.04
C HIS A 185 2.83 -8.69 -6.06
N SER A 186 3.38 -9.80 -5.53
CA SER A 186 4.83 -10.03 -5.55
C SER A 186 5.42 -10.10 -6.97
N ILE A 187 4.64 -10.56 -7.94
CA ILE A 187 5.03 -10.64 -9.34
C ILE A 187 4.80 -9.30 -10.05
N ARG A 188 3.61 -8.72 -9.87
CA ARG A 188 3.19 -7.48 -10.54
C ARG A 188 4.14 -6.33 -10.27
N VAL A 189 4.57 -6.13 -9.02
CA VAL A 189 5.49 -5.03 -8.69
C VAL A 189 6.84 -5.16 -9.41
N MET A 190 7.32 -6.39 -9.64
CA MET A 190 8.55 -6.61 -10.39
C MET A 190 8.36 -6.35 -11.89
N VAL A 191 7.21 -6.75 -12.46
CA VAL A 191 6.85 -6.44 -13.86
C VAL A 191 6.80 -4.93 -14.06
N PHE A 192 6.18 -4.18 -13.16
CA PHE A 192 6.19 -2.71 -13.21
C PHE A 192 7.61 -2.13 -13.07
N GLY A 193 8.41 -2.68 -12.16
CA GLY A 193 9.83 -2.30 -12.05
C GLY A 193 10.60 -2.49 -13.35
N ILE A 194 10.37 -3.59 -14.08
CA ILE A 194 10.97 -3.85 -15.40
C ILE A 194 10.50 -2.81 -16.43
N GLN A 195 9.21 -2.52 -16.49
CA GLN A 195 8.68 -1.50 -17.41
C GLN A 195 9.30 -0.14 -17.13
N ILE A 196 9.34 0.29 -15.87
CA ILE A 196 9.96 1.57 -15.48
C ILE A 196 11.45 1.58 -15.83
N ALA A 197 12.18 0.49 -15.60
CA ALA A 197 13.60 0.40 -15.93
C ALA A 197 13.88 0.46 -17.45
N LYS A 198 12.98 -0.10 -18.28
CA LYS A 198 13.09 -0.13 -19.75
C LYS A 198 12.60 1.16 -20.39
N TYR A 199 11.44 1.64 -19.98
CA TYR A 199 10.69 2.68 -20.69
C TYR A 199 10.62 4.02 -19.93
N GLY A 200 11.14 4.06 -18.70
CA GLY A 200 11.02 5.21 -17.81
C GLY A 200 9.60 5.36 -17.20
N LYS A 201 8.68 4.45 -17.50
CA LYS A 201 7.28 4.51 -17.08
C LYS A 201 6.61 3.14 -17.09
N ILE A 202 5.44 3.02 -16.46
CA ILE A 202 4.52 1.90 -16.66
C ILE A 202 3.76 2.15 -17.97
N VAL A 203 3.81 1.20 -18.88
CA VAL A 203 3.16 1.25 -20.19
C VAL A 203 1.94 0.33 -20.28
N ASP A 204 1.93 -0.73 -19.47
CA ASP A 204 0.82 -1.68 -19.41
C ASP A 204 0.60 -2.16 -17.96
N TYR A 205 -0.53 -1.73 -17.38
CA TYR A 205 -0.95 -2.14 -16.03
C TYR A 205 -1.45 -3.58 -15.96
N GLN A 206 -1.73 -4.20 -17.10
CA GLN A 206 -2.31 -5.54 -17.21
C GLN A 206 -1.30 -6.62 -17.61
N GLU A 207 -0.05 -6.26 -17.92
CA GLU A 207 0.99 -7.20 -18.37
C GLU A 207 1.16 -8.40 -17.43
N ALA A 208 0.99 -8.19 -16.12
CA ALA A 208 1.09 -9.26 -15.13
C ALA A 208 -0.16 -10.16 -15.02
N ASN A 209 -1.30 -9.83 -15.66
CA ASN A 209 -2.60 -10.48 -15.41
C ASN A 209 -2.62 -11.97 -15.79
N GLN A 210 -1.77 -12.40 -16.72
CA GLN A 210 -1.57 -13.82 -17.02
C GLN A 210 -1.23 -14.63 -15.74
N TYR A 211 -0.43 -14.07 -14.85
CA TYR A 211 -0.08 -14.73 -13.58
C TYR A 211 -1.24 -14.76 -12.60
N TRP A 212 -2.09 -13.72 -12.59
CA TRP A 212 -3.31 -13.75 -11.79
C TRP A 212 -4.24 -14.89 -12.22
N THR A 213 -4.45 -15.05 -13.53
CA THR A 213 -5.24 -16.13 -14.09
C THR A 213 -4.71 -17.50 -13.68
N MET A 214 -3.39 -17.70 -13.74
CA MET A 214 -2.74 -18.95 -13.31
C MET A 214 -2.91 -19.18 -11.81
N ILE A 215 -2.67 -18.16 -10.96
CA ILE A 215 -2.81 -18.25 -9.50
C ILE A 215 -4.24 -18.61 -9.12
N TYR A 216 -5.22 -17.92 -9.70
CA TYR A 216 -6.63 -18.12 -9.38
C TYR A 216 -7.14 -19.49 -9.83
N ALA A 217 -6.64 -20.00 -10.95
CA ALA A 217 -6.99 -21.34 -11.45
C ALA A 217 -6.50 -22.49 -10.56
N MET A 218 -5.48 -22.25 -9.71
CA MET A 218 -4.97 -23.27 -8.77
C MET A 218 -5.87 -23.50 -7.57
N LYS A 219 -6.88 -22.63 -7.36
CA LYS A 219 -7.87 -22.73 -6.28
C LYS A 219 -7.20 -22.93 -4.91
N ASP A 220 -7.59 -23.98 -4.20
CA ASP A 220 -7.17 -24.39 -2.87
C ASP A 220 -5.99 -25.39 -2.86
N SER A 221 -5.17 -25.36 -3.91
CA SER A 221 -3.93 -26.15 -3.94
C SER A 221 -3.03 -25.83 -2.74
N PRO A 222 -2.27 -26.80 -2.21
CA PRO A 222 -1.32 -26.54 -1.14
C PRO A 222 -0.26 -25.49 -1.53
N TRP A 223 0.24 -24.73 -0.56
CA TRP A 223 1.28 -23.73 -0.77
C TRP A 223 2.50 -24.23 -1.56
N GLU A 224 2.94 -25.48 -1.31
CA GLU A 224 4.10 -26.02 -2.01
C GLU A 224 3.88 -26.13 -3.52
N VAL A 225 2.64 -26.33 -3.98
CA VAL A 225 2.30 -26.32 -5.42
C VAL A 225 2.41 -24.91 -5.98
N TYR A 226 1.87 -23.89 -5.28
CA TYR A 226 2.05 -22.48 -5.66
C TYR A 226 3.54 -22.11 -5.71
N LYS A 227 4.30 -22.48 -4.70
CA LYS A 227 5.72 -22.19 -4.60
C LYS A 227 6.52 -22.82 -5.73
N GLN A 228 6.28 -24.10 -6.04
CA GLN A 228 6.95 -24.80 -7.14
C GLN A 228 6.64 -24.16 -8.49
N THR A 229 5.41 -23.71 -8.69
CA THR A 229 4.98 -23.07 -9.94
C THR A 229 5.56 -21.66 -10.08
N PHE A 230 5.45 -20.81 -9.05
CA PHE A 230 5.73 -19.38 -9.19
C PHE A 230 7.14 -18.96 -8.77
N LYS A 231 7.85 -19.72 -7.94
CA LYS A 231 9.22 -19.35 -7.55
C LYS A 231 10.19 -19.29 -8.74
N PRO A 232 10.16 -20.24 -9.72
CA PRO A 232 10.97 -20.12 -10.94
C PRO A 232 10.64 -18.86 -11.74
N ILE A 233 9.36 -18.54 -11.90
CA ILE A 233 8.88 -17.33 -12.61
C ILE A 233 9.40 -16.07 -11.91
N ILE A 234 9.22 -15.98 -10.60
CA ILE A 234 9.70 -14.86 -9.78
C ILE A 234 11.22 -14.70 -9.91
N ASN A 235 11.97 -15.80 -9.89
CA ASN A 235 13.43 -15.76 -10.04
C ASN A 235 13.84 -15.29 -11.44
N GLN A 236 13.14 -15.70 -12.50
CA GLN A 236 13.38 -15.24 -13.86
C GLN A 236 13.15 -13.73 -13.99
N ILE A 237 12.00 -13.22 -13.53
CA ILE A 237 11.67 -11.80 -13.56
C ILE A 237 12.68 -11.00 -12.71
N ARG A 238 13.07 -11.52 -11.57
CA ARG A 238 14.10 -10.89 -10.72
C ARG A 238 15.45 -10.82 -11.41
N SER A 239 15.86 -11.86 -12.14
CA SER A 239 17.11 -11.87 -12.90
C SER A 239 17.10 -10.81 -13.99
N GLU A 240 15.99 -10.64 -14.70
CA GLU A 240 15.83 -9.57 -15.68
C GLU A 240 15.93 -8.17 -15.03
N LEU A 241 15.28 -7.96 -13.90
CA LEU A 241 15.36 -6.70 -13.16
C LEU A 241 16.80 -6.40 -12.68
N VAL A 242 17.56 -7.43 -12.29
CA VAL A 242 18.99 -7.28 -11.91
C VAL A 242 19.83 -6.81 -13.10
N ILE A 243 19.59 -7.35 -14.29
CA ILE A 243 20.30 -6.95 -15.51
C ILE A 243 19.98 -5.50 -15.89
N LEU A 244 18.71 -5.10 -15.82
CA LEU A 244 18.25 -3.75 -16.18
C LEU A 244 18.64 -2.68 -15.15
N CYS A 245 18.83 -3.08 -13.90
CA CYS A 245 19.10 -2.23 -12.75
C CYS A 245 20.34 -2.73 -11.99
N PRO A 246 21.55 -2.68 -12.58
CA PRO A 246 22.75 -3.19 -11.93
C PRO A 246 23.08 -2.38 -10.67
N LYS A 247 23.80 -3.01 -9.74
CA LYS A 247 24.38 -2.31 -8.58
C LYS A 247 25.48 -1.37 -9.10
N PRO A 248 25.52 -0.10 -8.67
CA PRO A 248 26.58 0.81 -9.08
C PRO A 248 27.97 0.33 -8.63
N GLU A 249 29.01 0.56 -9.43
CA GLU A 249 30.39 0.12 -9.16
C GLU A 249 30.95 0.67 -7.84
N GLU A 250 30.56 1.88 -7.46
CA GLU A 250 30.96 2.51 -6.19
C GLU A 250 30.58 1.70 -4.94
N TYR A 251 29.55 0.86 -5.03
CA TYR A 251 29.11 -0.02 -3.94
C TYR A 251 29.95 -1.30 -3.85
N TYR A 252 30.69 -1.66 -4.89
CA TYR A 252 31.64 -2.80 -4.85
C TYR A 252 32.98 -2.43 -4.20
N LYS A 253 33.30 -1.12 -4.11
CA LYS A 253 34.54 -0.63 -3.52
C LYS A 253 34.48 -0.48 -2.00
N LYS A 254 33.30 -0.64 -1.38
CA LYS A 254 33.07 -0.47 0.08
C LYS A 254 32.87 -1.80 0.83
N SER A 255 32.97 -2.93 0.14
CA SER A 255 32.90 -4.28 0.70
C SER A 255 34.23 -4.97 0.53
#